data_24dbda90b4e93ee0fd3e990b77a20b9e
#
_entry.id   24dbda90b4e93ee0fd3e990b77a20b9e
#
_cell.length_a   1.000
_cell.length_b   1.000
_cell.length_c   1.000
_cell.angle_alpha   90.00
_cell.angle_beta   90.00
_cell.angle_gamma   90.00
#
_symmetry.space_group_name_H-M   'P 1'
#
loop_
_entity.id
_entity.type
_entity.pdbx_description
1 polymer ?
#
loop_
_entity_poly.entity_id
_entity_poly.type
_entity_poly.pdbx_seq_one_letter_code
_entity_poly.pdbx_strand_id
1 'polypeptide(L)'
;MNRASELRRAEGLRRSGKADKALAIVRTLVAETPRDAELRRKLADLLAESGNKDAAISQLVKLQEHLAAQGDLLGAISSGLRVVELDPKFENPLAYVAKVKVESLREEQKRRDSQTVPVGNITPLDQIPLLRDLGAEEIASVAAEMRRHEISEGQTVFEEGDPGESLYFVSGGLLEAKAGANKLGVVAAGQCFGEFSFLTGEARTATVHALERSELLELSASSMRAIAEKNGRLKQVLFDLYRERALTNVLSSSPLFQMLPSKDRTRLAPRFKLVELGRGESAFREGEPGSALYLIKKGQVEVKATLRGESLALARLGRHQFFGEVSFLTGVPRTATVHALEDTELLKIEEDELRELLRHHPYLGEVLTQFHLDRVVATAETLKAFLKAERVEGLLS
;
A
#
# COMPACT_ATOMS: atom_id res chain seq x y z
N MET A 1 -22.18 34.61 11.37
CA MET A 1 -22.81 33.35 11.84
C MET A 1 -21.77 32.24 11.86
N ASN A 2 -21.80 31.30 12.84
CA ASN A 2 -20.80 30.23 12.88
C ASN A 2 -21.19 29.15 11.84
N ARG A 3 -20.40 29.04 10.73
CA ARG A 3 -20.58 28.07 9.64
C ARG A 3 -20.83 26.63 10.14
N ALA A 4 -20.05 26.19 11.11
CA ALA A 4 -20.18 24.83 11.67
C ALA A 4 -21.54 24.61 12.38
N SER A 5 -22.11 25.65 12.97
CA SER A 5 -23.44 25.60 13.61
C SER A 5 -24.55 25.50 12.56
N GLU A 6 -24.47 26.25 11.47
CA GLU A 6 -25.48 26.20 10.39
C GLU A 6 -25.41 24.87 9.63
N LEU A 7 -24.23 24.29 9.42
CA LEU A 7 -24.09 22.97 8.82
C LEU A 7 -24.70 21.87 9.70
N ARG A 8 -24.44 21.89 11.02
CA ARG A 8 -25.07 20.96 11.95
C ARG A 8 -26.58 21.09 11.95
N ARG A 9 -27.09 22.32 11.89
CA ARG A 9 -28.52 22.62 11.78
C ARG A 9 -29.13 22.07 10.49
N ALA A 10 -28.45 22.28 9.33
CA ALA A 10 -28.88 21.73 8.05
C ALA A 10 -28.93 20.19 8.08
N GLU A 11 -27.91 19.55 8.63
CA GLU A 11 -27.87 18.09 8.77
C GLU A 11 -28.98 17.55 9.69
N GLY A 12 -29.25 18.23 10.82
CA GLY A 12 -30.38 17.89 11.69
C GLY A 12 -31.74 18.03 10.99
N LEU A 13 -31.92 19.06 10.17
CA LEU A 13 -33.11 19.25 9.35
C LEU A 13 -33.27 18.16 8.29
N ARG A 14 -32.18 17.79 7.61
CA ARG A 14 -32.15 16.68 6.65
C ARG A 14 -32.61 15.38 7.30
N ARG A 15 -32.01 15.00 8.44
CA ARG A 15 -32.36 13.77 9.20
C ARG A 15 -33.81 13.76 9.67
N SER A 16 -34.39 14.94 9.90
CA SER A 16 -35.81 15.08 10.31
C SER A 16 -36.81 15.17 9.15
N GLY A 17 -36.35 14.89 7.90
CA GLY A 17 -37.17 14.93 6.69
C GLY A 17 -37.56 16.34 6.20
N LYS A 18 -36.92 17.39 6.73
CA LYS A 18 -37.12 18.79 6.33
C LYS A 18 -36.09 19.25 5.32
N ALA A 19 -35.96 18.50 4.21
CA ALA A 19 -34.95 18.71 3.18
C ALA A 19 -34.96 20.13 2.60
N ASP A 20 -36.11 20.73 2.35
CA ASP A 20 -36.22 22.11 1.79
C ASP A 20 -35.59 23.16 2.70
N LYS A 21 -35.76 23.01 4.03
CA LYS A 21 -35.13 23.93 4.99
C LYS A 21 -33.64 23.75 5.09
N ALA A 22 -33.16 22.51 5.01
CA ALA A 22 -31.74 22.21 4.91
C ALA A 22 -31.12 22.78 3.64
N LEU A 23 -31.82 22.63 2.51
CA LEU A 23 -31.43 23.16 1.20
C LEU A 23 -31.29 24.69 1.21
N ALA A 24 -32.24 25.41 1.84
CA ALA A 24 -32.16 26.86 1.96
C ALA A 24 -30.90 27.32 2.71
N ILE A 25 -30.55 26.67 3.82
CA ILE A 25 -29.34 26.98 4.59
C ILE A 25 -28.10 26.72 3.76
N VAL A 26 -28.00 25.55 3.13
CA VAL A 26 -26.79 25.19 2.36
C VAL A 26 -26.64 26.08 1.12
N ARG A 27 -27.72 26.48 0.46
CA ARG A 27 -27.69 27.45 -0.64
C ARG A 27 -27.08 28.80 -0.22
N THR A 28 -27.47 29.32 0.95
CA THR A 28 -26.92 30.55 1.50
C THR A 28 -25.43 30.42 1.75
N LEU A 29 -24.99 29.30 2.38
CA LEU A 29 -23.58 29.08 2.65
C LEU A 29 -22.74 28.94 1.36
N VAL A 30 -23.27 28.27 0.33
CA VAL A 30 -22.60 28.17 -0.98
C VAL A 30 -22.51 29.54 -1.67
N ALA A 31 -23.53 30.41 -1.51
CA ALA A 31 -23.49 31.76 -2.05
C ALA A 31 -22.43 32.64 -1.38
N GLU A 32 -22.24 32.47 -0.05
CA GLU A 32 -21.20 33.17 0.71
C GLU A 32 -19.79 32.62 0.42
N THR A 33 -19.67 31.31 0.14
CA THR A 33 -18.40 30.64 -0.13
C THR A 33 -18.45 29.77 -1.39
N PRO A 34 -18.50 30.37 -2.60
CA PRO A 34 -18.74 29.64 -3.85
C PRO A 34 -17.66 28.59 -4.22
N ARG A 35 -16.44 28.72 -3.65
CA ARG A 35 -15.30 27.82 -3.89
C ARG A 35 -15.19 26.69 -2.88
N ASP A 36 -16.12 26.58 -1.93
CA ASP A 36 -16.12 25.50 -0.96
C ASP A 36 -16.67 24.21 -1.58
N ALA A 37 -15.78 23.24 -1.82
CA ALA A 37 -16.09 21.98 -2.47
C ALA A 37 -17.05 21.12 -1.61
N GLU A 38 -16.87 21.09 -0.29
CA GLU A 38 -17.71 20.33 0.63
C GLU A 38 -19.15 20.86 0.65
N LEU A 39 -19.32 22.19 0.75
CA LEU A 39 -20.63 22.82 0.71
C LEU A 39 -21.34 22.59 -0.63
N ARG A 40 -20.61 22.65 -1.73
CA ARG A 40 -21.18 22.41 -3.06
C ARG A 40 -21.61 20.97 -3.23
N ARG A 41 -20.83 20.01 -2.71
CA ARG A 41 -21.21 18.57 -2.68
C ARG A 41 -22.50 18.37 -1.87
N LYS A 42 -22.57 18.92 -0.65
CA LYS A 42 -23.79 18.87 0.18
C LYS A 42 -25.01 19.51 -0.49
N LEU A 43 -24.80 20.61 -1.23
CA LEU A 43 -25.87 21.21 -2.01
C LEU A 43 -26.40 20.28 -3.11
N ALA A 44 -25.49 19.64 -3.84
CA ALA A 44 -25.85 18.70 -4.90
C ALA A 44 -26.61 17.47 -4.34
N ASP A 45 -26.16 16.92 -3.20
CA ASP A 45 -26.84 15.80 -2.53
C ASP A 45 -28.27 16.18 -2.11
N LEU A 46 -28.44 17.32 -1.46
CA LEU A 46 -29.78 17.81 -1.03
C LEU A 46 -30.71 18.10 -2.22
N LEU A 47 -30.17 18.61 -3.33
CA LEU A 47 -30.92 18.79 -4.57
C LEU A 47 -31.36 17.47 -5.18
N ALA A 48 -30.50 16.47 -5.19
CA ALA A 48 -30.82 15.14 -5.68
C ALA A 48 -31.88 14.46 -4.80
N GLU A 49 -31.75 14.54 -3.47
CA GLU A 49 -32.73 14.03 -2.50
C GLU A 49 -34.09 14.71 -2.62
N SER A 50 -34.13 15.99 -2.97
CA SER A 50 -35.37 16.73 -3.22
C SER A 50 -35.97 16.48 -4.62
N GLY A 51 -35.38 15.60 -5.43
CA GLY A 51 -35.83 15.26 -6.77
C GLY A 51 -35.41 16.22 -7.86
N ASN A 52 -34.65 17.27 -7.54
CA ASN A 52 -34.18 18.26 -8.52
C ASN A 52 -32.84 17.83 -9.13
N LYS A 53 -32.90 16.77 -9.98
CA LYS A 53 -31.71 16.14 -10.58
C LYS A 53 -30.90 17.08 -11.45
N ASP A 54 -31.56 17.93 -12.27
CA ASP A 54 -30.86 18.83 -13.19
C ASP A 54 -30.03 19.88 -12.43
N ALA A 55 -30.58 20.41 -11.36
CA ALA A 55 -29.86 21.35 -10.48
C ALA A 55 -28.72 20.65 -9.73
N ALA A 56 -28.90 19.39 -9.30
CA ALA A 56 -27.85 18.61 -8.67
C ALA A 56 -26.68 18.38 -9.65
N ILE A 57 -26.98 17.94 -10.87
CA ILE A 57 -25.99 17.74 -11.93
C ILE A 57 -25.23 19.03 -12.22
N SER A 58 -25.94 20.17 -12.34
CA SER A 58 -25.29 21.47 -12.54
C SER A 58 -24.30 21.83 -11.43
N GLN A 59 -24.62 21.50 -10.15
CA GLN A 59 -23.68 21.72 -9.05
C GLN A 59 -22.50 20.76 -9.09
N LEU A 60 -22.70 19.49 -9.46
CA LEU A 60 -21.65 18.48 -9.58
C LEU A 60 -20.67 18.79 -10.70
N VAL A 61 -21.15 19.27 -11.86
CA VAL A 61 -20.28 19.71 -12.98
C VAL A 61 -19.41 20.90 -12.56
N LYS A 62 -19.99 21.91 -11.87
CA LYS A 62 -19.22 23.04 -11.32
C LYS A 62 -18.22 22.60 -10.25
N LEU A 63 -18.58 21.59 -9.44
CA LEU A 63 -17.70 21.02 -8.45
C LEU A 63 -16.53 20.30 -9.12
N GLN A 64 -16.81 19.47 -10.12
CA GLN A 64 -15.81 18.75 -10.89
C GLN A 64 -14.80 19.70 -11.56
N GLU A 65 -15.29 20.78 -12.18
CA GLU A 65 -14.45 21.81 -12.79
C GLU A 65 -13.53 22.49 -11.75
N HIS A 66 -14.08 22.80 -10.58
CA HIS A 66 -13.33 23.43 -9.49
C HIS A 66 -12.24 22.47 -8.93
N LEU A 67 -12.59 21.23 -8.67
CA LEU A 67 -11.66 20.20 -8.17
C LEU A 67 -10.56 19.91 -9.21
N ALA A 68 -10.93 19.85 -10.49
CA ALA A 68 -9.98 19.70 -11.59
C ALA A 68 -8.97 20.84 -11.63
N ALA A 69 -9.42 22.09 -11.45
CA ALA A 69 -8.55 23.27 -11.41
C ALA A 69 -7.62 23.30 -10.18
N GLN A 70 -7.98 22.57 -9.12
CA GLN A 70 -7.14 22.41 -7.90
C GLN A 70 -6.20 21.19 -7.95
N GLY A 71 -6.30 20.36 -9.00
CA GLY A 71 -5.53 19.11 -9.09
C GLY A 71 -6.09 17.95 -8.24
N ASP A 72 -7.30 18.09 -7.67
CA ASP A 72 -7.98 17.02 -6.94
C ASP A 72 -8.63 16.03 -7.93
N LEU A 73 -7.83 15.02 -8.31
CA LEU A 73 -8.26 14.01 -9.29
C LEU A 73 -9.40 13.14 -8.75
N LEU A 74 -9.28 12.63 -7.51
CA LEU A 74 -10.27 11.71 -6.97
C LEU A 74 -11.61 12.39 -6.74
N GLY A 75 -11.59 13.62 -6.23
CA GLY A 75 -12.79 14.42 -6.09
C GLY A 75 -13.46 14.74 -7.44
N ALA A 76 -12.66 15.03 -8.48
CA ALA A 76 -13.19 15.26 -9.82
C ALA A 76 -13.82 13.99 -10.43
N ILE A 77 -13.16 12.83 -10.29
CA ILE A 77 -13.71 11.53 -10.72
C ILE A 77 -15.01 11.22 -9.97
N SER A 78 -14.99 11.35 -8.65
CA SER A 78 -16.18 11.07 -7.83
C SER A 78 -17.37 11.93 -8.20
N SER A 79 -17.14 13.23 -8.43
CA SER A 79 -18.19 14.15 -8.87
C SER A 79 -18.76 13.78 -10.24
N GLY A 80 -17.91 13.33 -11.18
CA GLY A 80 -18.33 12.84 -12.50
C GLY A 80 -19.15 11.54 -12.43
N LEU A 81 -18.72 10.60 -11.63
CA LEU A 81 -19.46 9.34 -11.40
C LEU A 81 -20.81 9.59 -10.74
N ARG A 82 -20.89 10.58 -9.83
CA ARG A 82 -22.17 10.98 -9.24
C ARG A 82 -23.14 11.57 -10.30
N VAL A 83 -22.62 12.29 -11.30
CA VAL A 83 -23.43 12.73 -12.44
C VAL A 83 -24.01 11.53 -13.20
N VAL A 84 -23.19 10.49 -13.48
CA VAL A 84 -23.67 9.27 -14.16
C VAL A 84 -24.75 8.55 -13.36
N GLU A 85 -24.63 8.50 -12.01
CA GLU A 85 -25.65 7.90 -11.16
C GLU A 85 -27.01 8.64 -11.25
N LEU A 86 -26.99 9.97 -11.41
CA LEU A 86 -28.19 10.79 -11.53
C LEU A 86 -28.78 10.77 -12.95
N ASP A 87 -27.93 10.79 -13.97
CA ASP A 87 -28.28 10.71 -15.39
C ASP A 87 -27.26 9.82 -16.14
N PRO A 88 -27.61 8.53 -16.36
CA PRO A 88 -26.73 7.60 -17.10
C PRO A 88 -26.49 7.98 -18.57
N LYS A 89 -27.25 8.93 -19.11
CA LYS A 89 -27.11 9.42 -20.49
C LYS A 89 -26.34 10.73 -20.61
N PHE A 90 -25.83 11.23 -19.47
CA PHE A 90 -25.07 12.48 -19.47
C PHE A 90 -23.83 12.38 -20.34
N GLU A 91 -23.66 13.29 -21.28
CA GLU A 91 -22.53 13.29 -22.19
C GLU A 91 -21.24 13.70 -21.46
N ASN A 92 -20.20 12.87 -21.59
CA ASN A 92 -18.85 13.14 -21.13
C ASN A 92 -18.71 13.51 -19.62
N PRO A 93 -19.20 12.65 -18.70
CA PRO A 93 -19.20 12.93 -17.26
C PRO A 93 -17.80 13.07 -16.65
N LEU A 94 -16.75 12.61 -17.34
CA LEU A 94 -15.35 12.69 -16.92
C LEU A 94 -14.52 13.70 -17.74
N ALA A 95 -15.17 14.68 -18.37
CA ALA A 95 -14.54 15.68 -19.26
C ALA A 95 -13.37 16.43 -18.60
N TYR A 96 -13.40 16.61 -17.29
CA TYR A 96 -12.39 17.38 -16.56
C TYR A 96 -11.21 16.53 -16.05
N VAL A 97 -11.27 15.20 -16.13
CA VAL A 97 -10.21 14.30 -15.64
C VAL A 97 -8.88 14.56 -16.37
N ALA A 98 -8.92 14.75 -17.69
CA ALA A 98 -7.73 15.08 -18.48
C ALA A 98 -7.10 16.43 -18.06
N LYS A 99 -7.93 17.44 -17.70
CA LYS A 99 -7.44 18.75 -17.23
C LYS A 99 -6.69 18.65 -15.91
N VAL A 100 -7.14 17.78 -14.99
CA VAL A 100 -6.47 17.56 -13.71
C VAL A 100 -5.02 17.13 -13.90
N LYS A 101 -4.76 16.19 -14.83
CA LYS A 101 -3.40 15.70 -15.09
C LYS A 101 -2.46 16.81 -15.57
N VAL A 102 -2.95 17.68 -16.45
CA VAL A 102 -2.16 18.83 -16.94
C VAL A 102 -1.88 19.83 -15.82
N GLU A 103 -2.87 20.12 -14.99
CA GLU A 103 -2.70 21.10 -13.90
C GLU A 103 -1.82 20.53 -12.77
N SER A 104 -1.96 19.26 -12.40
CA SER A 104 -1.08 18.61 -11.40
C SER A 104 0.38 18.62 -11.85
N LEU A 105 0.69 18.35 -13.12
CA LEU A 105 2.05 18.44 -13.65
C LEU A 105 2.62 19.86 -13.59
N ARG A 106 1.80 20.90 -13.84
CA ARG A 106 2.20 22.30 -13.71
C ARG A 106 2.48 22.69 -12.25
N GLU A 107 1.66 22.21 -11.32
CA GLU A 107 1.87 22.47 -9.90
C GLU A 107 3.10 21.74 -9.34
N GLU A 108 3.38 20.51 -9.78
CA GLU A 108 4.61 19.79 -9.46
C GLU A 108 5.85 20.56 -9.93
N GLN A 109 5.82 21.11 -11.15
CA GLN A 109 6.91 21.92 -11.68
C GLN A 109 7.14 23.16 -10.81
N LYS A 110 6.06 23.89 -10.45
CA LYS A 110 6.14 25.05 -9.56
C LYS A 110 6.66 24.72 -8.16
N ARG A 111 6.31 23.54 -7.60
CA ARG A 111 6.78 23.09 -6.28
C ARG A 111 8.25 22.74 -6.28
N ARG A 112 8.76 22.11 -7.34
CA ARG A 112 10.20 21.88 -7.52
C ARG A 112 10.98 23.20 -7.55
N ASP A 113 10.41 24.22 -8.15
CA ASP A 113 11.04 25.53 -8.29
C ASP A 113 10.93 26.40 -7.02
N SER A 114 9.98 26.15 -6.11
CA SER A 114 9.65 27.06 -5.00
C SER A 114 9.84 26.55 -3.58
N GLN A 115 10.18 25.27 -3.35
CA GLN A 115 10.33 24.64 -1.99
C GLN A 115 9.13 24.87 -1.03
N THR A 116 7.94 25.18 -1.52
CA THR A 116 6.77 25.47 -0.67
C THR A 116 6.00 24.22 -0.27
N VAL A 117 5.67 24.12 1.03
CA VAL A 117 4.82 23.06 1.61
C VAL A 117 3.36 23.29 1.20
N PRO A 118 2.59 22.28 0.78
CA PRO A 118 1.19 22.43 0.39
C PRO A 118 0.32 22.85 1.59
N VAL A 119 -0.52 23.84 1.41
CA VAL A 119 -1.59 24.22 2.35
C VAL A 119 -2.93 23.76 1.76
N GLY A 120 -3.55 22.75 2.36
CA GLY A 120 -4.88 22.24 2.01
C GLY A 120 -4.95 20.72 1.82
N ASN A 121 -6.16 20.14 1.92
CA ASN A 121 -6.46 18.71 1.76
C ASN A 121 -6.47 18.24 0.28
N ILE A 122 -5.62 18.81 -0.55
CA ILE A 122 -5.49 18.41 -1.96
C ILE A 122 -4.47 17.29 -2.00
N THR A 123 -4.88 16.10 -2.43
CA THR A 123 -3.94 15.01 -2.66
C THR A 123 -3.35 15.15 -4.06
N PRO A 124 -2.06 15.43 -4.14
CA PRO A 124 -1.38 15.44 -5.42
C PRO A 124 -1.45 14.07 -6.10
N LEU A 125 -1.56 14.06 -7.42
CA LEU A 125 -1.63 12.85 -8.24
C LEU A 125 -0.43 11.91 -8.00
N ASP A 126 0.72 12.47 -7.66
CA ASP A 126 1.98 11.78 -7.34
C ASP A 126 1.91 10.95 -6.04
N GLN A 127 0.93 11.23 -5.18
CA GLN A 127 0.67 10.43 -3.98
C GLN A 127 -0.20 9.20 -4.22
N ILE A 128 -0.78 9.06 -5.43
CA ILE A 128 -1.55 7.88 -5.84
C ILE A 128 -0.69 7.04 -6.78
N PRO A 129 0.03 6.01 -6.27
CA PRO A 129 1.06 5.32 -7.05
C PRO A 129 0.55 4.77 -8.38
N LEU A 130 -0.68 4.21 -8.39
CA LEU A 130 -1.30 3.64 -9.59
C LEU A 130 -1.59 4.68 -10.67
N LEU A 131 -2.00 5.90 -10.29
CA LEU A 131 -2.44 6.93 -11.22
C LEU A 131 -1.30 7.89 -11.63
N ARG A 132 -0.23 7.94 -10.84
CA ARG A 132 0.92 8.83 -11.05
C ARG A 132 1.53 8.70 -12.45
N ASP A 133 1.77 7.48 -12.87
CA ASP A 133 2.53 7.17 -14.09
C ASP A 133 1.63 6.99 -15.33
N LEU A 134 0.30 7.14 -15.18
CA LEU A 134 -0.67 7.04 -16.27
C LEU A 134 -0.83 8.37 -17.01
N GLY A 135 -1.07 8.30 -18.31
CA GLY A 135 -1.50 9.43 -19.14
C GLY A 135 -2.97 9.80 -18.91
N ALA A 136 -3.41 10.94 -19.47
CA ALA A 136 -4.76 11.43 -19.29
C ALA A 136 -5.84 10.47 -19.84
N GLU A 137 -5.61 9.83 -20.99
CA GLU A 137 -6.53 8.86 -21.60
C GLU A 137 -6.63 7.57 -20.77
N GLU A 138 -5.50 7.13 -20.21
CA GLU A 138 -5.43 5.96 -19.35
C GLU A 138 -6.17 6.20 -18.04
N ILE A 139 -5.98 7.37 -17.43
CA ILE A 139 -6.70 7.77 -16.21
C ILE A 139 -8.21 7.86 -16.49
N ALA A 140 -8.63 8.43 -17.63
CA ALA A 140 -10.05 8.48 -18.00
C ALA A 140 -10.65 7.08 -18.18
N SER A 141 -9.90 6.15 -18.81
CA SER A 141 -10.32 4.75 -18.96
C SER A 141 -10.46 4.04 -17.62
N VAL A 142 -9.50 4.24 -16.71
CA VAL A 142 -9.55 3.67 -15.34
C VAL A 142 -10.73 4.27 -14.57
N ALA A 143 -10.91 5.60 -14.64
CA ALA A 143 -11.99 6.30 -13.93
C ALA A 143 -13.39 5.87 -14.40
N ALA A 144 -13.55 5.55 -15.68
CA ALA A 144 -14.83 5.07 -16.25
C ALA A 144 -15.24 3.69 -15.69
N GLU A 145 -14.27 2.88 -15.23
CA GLU A 145 -14.50 1.57 -14.63
C GLU A 145 -14.65 1.61 -13.11
N MET A 146 -14.41 2.76 -12.48
CA MET A 146 -14.57 2.92 -11.04
C MET A 146 -16.06 2.98 -10.66
N ARG A 147 -16.36 2.46 -9.46
CA ARG A 147 -17.67 2.57 -8.82
C ARG A 147 -17.57 3.44 -7.57
N ARG A 148 -18.48 4.37 -7.43
CA ARG A 148 -18.56 5.24 -6.26
C ARG A 148 -19.38 4.58 -5.15
N HIS A 149 -18.89 4.63 -3.91
CA HIS A 149 -19.58 4.17 -2.72
C HIS A 149 -19.61 5.26 -1.66
N GLU A 150 -20.73 5.36 -0.95
CA GLU A 150 -20.86 6.16 0.25
C GLU A 150 -20.87 5.24 1.45
N ILE A 151 -19.98 5.48 2.41
CA ILE A 151 -19.80 4.68 3.60
C ILE A 151 -20.15 5.54 4.81
N SER A 152 -21.10 5.07 5.61
CA SER A 152 -21.52 5.75 6.84
C SER A 152 -20.46 5.60 7.94
N GLU A 153 -20.41 6.56 8.88
CA GLU A 153 -19.59 6.45 10.08
C GLU A 153 -19.85 5.11 10.80
N GLY A 154 -18.79 4.42 11.18
CA GLY A 154 -18.80 3.09 11.81
C GLY A 154 -19.04 1.91 10.87
N GLN A 155 -19.40 2.14 9.61
CA GLN A 155 -19.60 1.08 8.63
C GLN A 155 -18.27 0.46 8.21
N THR A 156 -18.24 -0.90 8.17
CA THR A 156 -17.11 -1.68 7.67
C THR A 156 -17.16 -1.79 6.14
N VAL A 157 -16.03 -1.57 5.49
CA VAL A 157 -15.88 -1.75 4.03
C VAL A 157 -15.63 -3.22 3.70
N PHE A 158 -14.72 -3.86 4.43
CA PHE A 158 -14.44 -5.31 4.39
C PHE A 158 -13.72 -5.72 5.69
N GLU A 159 -13.75 -7.01 6.00
CA GLU A 159 -13.09 -7.59 7.17
C GLU A 159 -11.79 -8.31 6.79
N GLU A 160 -10.87 -8.44 7.76
CA GLU A 160 -9.67 -9.27 7.62
C GLU A 160 -10.08 -10.72 7.33
N GLY A 161 -9.45 -11.33 6.31
CA GLY A 161 -9.76 -12.67 5.85
C GLY A 161 -10.84 -12.75 4.77
N ASP A 162 -11.57 -11.66 4.48
CA ASP A 162 -12.54 -11.64 3.40
C ASP A 162 -11.87 -11.90 2.04
N PRO A 163 -12.51 -12.61 1.11
CA PRO A 163 -12.09 -12.63 -0.27
C PRO A 163 -12.34 -11.24 -0.90
N GLY A 164 -11.46 -10.81 -1.77
CA GLY A 164 -11.69 -9.55 -2.47
C GLY A 164 -10.52 -9.09 -3.30
N GLU A 165 -10.81 -8.65 -4.50
CA GLU A 165 -9.84 -8.21 -5.49
C GLU A 165 -10.06 -6.74 -5.90
N SER A 166 -10.70 -5.92 -5.07
CA SER A 166 -10.91 -4.50 -5.38
C SER A 166 -9.92 -3.63 -4.65
N LEU A 167 -9.47 -2.57 -5.35
CA LEU A 167 -8.72 -1.45 -4.82
C LEU A 167 -9.69 -0.29 -4.56
N TYR A 168 -9.53 0.35 -3.42
CA TYR A 168 -10.35 1.49 -3.02
C TYR A 168 -9.50 2.76 -2.91
N PHE A 169 -10.00 3.85 -3.47
CA PHE A 169 -9.44 5.19 -3.31
C PHE A 169 -10.39 6.02 -2.45
N VAL A 170 -9.86 6.73 -1.47
CA VAL A 170 -10.66 7.62 -0.61
C VAL A 170 -10.76 8.98 -1.29
N SER A 171 -11.93 9.32 -1.84
CA SER A 171 -12.20 10.66 -2.40
C SER A 171 -12.65 11.66 -1.35
N GLY A 172 -13.09 11.20 -0.18
CA GLY A 172 -13.46 12.03 0.97
C GLY A 172 -13.66 11.22 2.22
N GLY A 173 -13.42 11.81 3.39
CA GLY A 173 -13.59 11.16 4.68
C GLY A 173 -12.33 10.51 5.24
N LEU A 174 -12.52 9.69 6.28
CA LEU A 174 -11.47 9.09 7.08
C LEU A 174 -11.85 7.67 7.49
N LEU A 175 -10.93 6.71 7.28
CA LEU A 175 -11.14 5.31 7.65
C LEU A 175 -10.00 4.84 8.56
N GLU A 176 -10.24 3.75 9.30
CA GLU A 176 -9.23 3.08 10.11
C GLU A 176 -9.03 1.65 9.60
N ALA A 177 -7.76 1.23 9.50
CA ALA A 177 -7.36 -0.14 9.18
C ALA A 177 -6.81 -0.84 10.42
N LYS A 178 -7.27 -2.07 10.68
CA LYS A 178 -6.87 -2.93 11.83
C LYS A 178 -6.57 -4.35 11.36
N ALA A 179 -5.54 -4.99 11.93
CA ALA A 179 -5.29 -6.43 11.80
C ALA A 179 -5.42 -7.07 13.17
N GLY A 180 -6.44 -7.90 13.37
CA GLY A 180 -6.86 -8.36 14.68
C GLY A 180 -7.11 -7.19 15.63
N ALA A 181 -6.42 -7.19 16.79
CA ALA A 181 -6.48 -6.11 17.77
C ALA A 181 -5.55 -4.92 17.45
N ASN A 182 -4.67 -5.05 16.46
CA ASN A 182 -3.64 -4.06 16.17
C ASN A 182 -4.15 -3.01 15.18
N LYS A 183 -4.09 -1.74 15.57
CA LYS A 183 -4.33 -0.62 14.66
C LYS A 183 -3.14 -0.49 13.70
N LEU A 184 -3.41 -0.63 12.39
CA LEU A 184 -2.39 -0.45 11.35
C LEU A 184 -2.22 1.00 10.95
N GLY A 185 -3.30 1.78 10.98
CA GLY A 185 -3.26 3.18 10.63
C GLY A 185 -4.61 3.76 10.26
N VAL A 186 -4.56 4.98 9.76
CA VAL A 186 -5.72 5.74 9.26
C VAL A 186 -5.52 5.99 7.78
N VAL A 187 -6.60 5.84 7.00
CA VAL A 187 -6.63 6.09 5.56
C VAL A 187 -7.50 7.32 5.31
N ALA A 188 -6.91 8.37 4.79
CA ALA A 188 -7.56 9.66 4.56
C ALA A 188 -7.85 9.91 3.08
N ALA A 189 -8.60 10.97 2.78
CA ALA A 189 -8.82 11.43 1.42
C ALA A 189 -7.50 11.53 0.64
N GLY A 190 -7.51 11.01 -0.59
CA GLY A 190 -6.34 10.93 -1.46
C GLY A 190 -5.47 9.70 -1.31
N GLN A 191 -5.76 8.84 -0.37
CA GLN A 191 -5.04 7.58 -0.20
C GLN A 191 -5.84 6.41 -0.77
N CYS A 192 -5.18 5.26 -0.94
CA CYS A 192 -5.81 4.02 -1.37
C CYS A 192 -5.53 2.89 -0.38
N PHE A 193 -6.39 1.87 -0.40
CA PHE A 193 -6.25 0.66 0.42
C PHE A 193 -6.84 -0.56 -0.31
N GLY A 194 -6.55 -1.76 0.20
CA GLY A 194 -6.95 -3.01 -0.43
C GLY A 194 -6.05 -3.43 -1.59
N GLU A 195 -4.93 -2.72 -1.79
CA GLU A 195 -3.96 -2.95 -2.86
C GLU A 195 -3.32 -4.34 -2.79
N PHE A 196 -3.12 -4.88 -1.59
CA PHE A 196 -2.52 -6.20 -1.44
C PHE A 196 -3.37 -7.27 -2.11
N SER A 197 -4.63 -7.41 -1.70
CA SER A 197 -5.55 -8.40 -2.29
C SER A 197 -5.84 -8.13 -3.77
N PHE A 198 -5.92 -6.85 -4.16
CA PHE A 198 -6.09 -6.46 -5.55
C PHE A 198 -4.95 -6.96 -6.45
N LEU A 199 -3.71 -6.90 -5.96
CA LEU A 199 -2.52 -7.29 -6.72
C LEU A 199 -2.22 -8.79 -6.65
N THR A 200 -2.47 -9.42 -5.49
CA THR A 200 -2.08 -10.83 -5.23
C THR A 200 -3.21 -11.82 -5.45
N GLY A 201 -4.48 -11.38 -5.39
CA GLY A 201 -5.65 -12.26 -5.30
C GLY A 201 -5.81 -12.95 -3.95
N GLU A 202 -4.96 -12.63 -2.95
CA GLU A 202 -5.07 -13.18 -1.60
C GLU A 202 -6.18 -12.48 -0.80
N ALA A 203 -6.59 -13.08 0.32
CA ALA A 203 -7.60 -12.52 1.22
C ALA A 203 -7.19 -11.16 1.80
N ARG A 204 -8.16 -10.38 2.28
CA ARG A 204 -7.94 -9.09 2.94
C ARG A 204 -7.04 -9.26 4.17
N THR A 205 -6.01 -8.46 4.28
CA THR A 205 -5.02 -8.51 5.38
C THR A 205 -5.37 -7.63 6.56
N ALA A 206 -6.50 -6.91 6.49
CA ALA A 206 -6.97 -6.02 7.54
C ALA A 206 -8.48 -5.79 7.41
N THR A 207 -9.12 -5.44 8.51
CA THR A 207 -10.47 -4.87 8.56
C THR A 207 -10.37 -3.36 8.37
N VAL A 208 -11.21 -2.79 7.47
CA VAL A 208 -11.28 -1.35 7.24
C VAL A 208 -12.70 -0.85 7.52
N HIS A 209 -12.81 0.16 8.39
CA HIS A 209 -14.09 0.79 8.72
C HIS A 209 -13.98 2.32 8.72
N ALA A 210 -15.10 2.99 8.47
CA ALA A 210 -15.16 4.44 8.38
C ALA A 210 -15.20 5.06 9.79
N LEU A 211 -14.31 6.03 10.05
CA LEU A 211 -14.32 6.86 11.27
C LEU A 211 -15.29 8.03 11.16
N GLU A 212 -15.64 8.42 9.94
CA GLU A 212 -16.65 9.43 9.60
C GLU A 212 -17.31 9.06 8.27
N ARG A 213 -18.39 9.74 7.87
CA ARG A 213 -18.98 9.54 6.53
C ARG A 213 -17.92 9.72 5.47
N SER A 214 -17.65 8.67 4.71
CA SER A 214 -16.58 8.59 3.73
C SER A 214 -17.11 8.28 2.34
N GLU A 215 -16.36 8.69 1.33
CA GLU A 215 -16.67 8.46 -0.07
C GLU A 215 -15.49 7.73 -0.72
N LEU A 216 -15.78 6.57 -1.32
CA LEU A 216 -14.80 5.67 -1.91
C LEU A 216 -15.04 5.50 -3.41
N LEU A 217 -13.95 5.35 -4.14
CA LEU A 217 -13.94 4.90 -5.53
C LEU A 217 -13.35 3.48 -5.56
N GLU A 218 -14.16 2.51 -5.90
CA GLU A 218 -13.77 1.10 -6.04
C GLU A 218 -13.33 0.81 -7.46
N LEU A 219 -12.19 0.17 -7.62
CA LEU A 219 -11.69 -0.36 -8.89
C LEU A 219 -11.47 -1.87 -8.75
N SER A 220 -12.20 -2.68 -9.50
CA SER A 220 -12.03 -4.14 -9.46
C SER A 220 -10.78 -4.58 -10.23
N ALA A 221 -10.15 -5.68 -9.78
CA ALA A 221 -9.01 -6.25 -10.50
C ALA A 221 -9.38 -6.75 -11.89
N SER A 222 -10.63 -7.21 -12.09
CA SER A 222 -11.14 -7.62 -13.40
C SER A 222 -11.22 -6.44 -14.38
N SER A 223 -11.80 -5.30 -13.97
CA SER A 223 -11.81 -4.07 -14.77
C SER A 223 -10.41 -3.60 -15.11
N MET A 224 -9.52 -3.60 -14.13
CA MET A 224 -8.13 -3.19 -14.33
C MET A 224 -7.39 -4.12 -15.29
N ARG A 225 -7.56 -5.44 -15.16
CA ARG A 225 -6.97 -6.42 -16.09
C ARG A 225 -7.44 -6.17 -17.53
N ALA A 226 -8.75 -5.96 -17.72
CA ALA A 226 -9.34 -5.70 -19.04
C ALA A 226 -8.78 -4.42 -19.70
N ILE A 227 -8.50 -3.36 -18.90
CA ILE A 227 -7.86 -2.14 -19.41
C ILE A 227 -6.38 -2.41 -19.72
N ALA A 228 -5.67 -3.12 -18.82
CA ALA A 228 -4.25 -3.41 -18.96
C ALA A 228 -3.93 -4.31 -20.17
N GLU A 229 -4.83 -5.23 -20.54
CA GLU A 229 -4.70 -6.04 -21.76
C GLU A 229 -4.62 -5.18 -23.03
N LYS A 230 -5.31 -4.05 -23.02
CA LYS A 230 -5.35 -3.09 -24.15
C LYS A 230 -4.25 -2.03 -24.05
N ASN A 231 -3.58 -1.93 -22.90
CA ASN A 231 -2.61 -0.87 -22.60
C ASN A 231 -1.35 -1.45 -21.93
N GLY A 232 -0.29 -1.65 -22.72
CA GLY A 232 0.97 -2.23 -22.24
C GLY A 232 1.66 -1.40 -21.17
N ARG A 233 1.49 -0.07 -21.17
CA ARG A 233 2.05 0.82 -20.14
C ARG A 233 1.36 0.59 -18.79
N LEU A 234 0.03 0.49 -18.77
CA LEU A 234 -0.72 0.19 -17.56
C LEU A 234 -0.31 -1.17 -16.98
N LYS A 235 -0.13 -2.18 -17.84
CA LYS A 235 0.37 -3.50 -17.43
C LYS A 235 1.73 -3.39 -16.72
N GLN A 236 2.65 -2.59 -17.25
CA GLN A 236 3.96 -2.38 -16.62
C GLN A 236 3.84 -1.66 -15.26
N VAL A 237 3.03 -0.60 -15.18
CA VAL A 237 2.77 0.13 -13.92
C VAL A 237 2.20 -0.80 -12.85
N LEU A 238 1.23 -1.65 -13.21
CA LEU A 238 0.66 -2.64 -12.29
C LEU A 238 1.70 -3.65 -11.81
N PHE A 239 2.55 -4.13 -12.72
CA PHE A 239 3.61 -5.08 -12.37
C PHE A 239 4.62 -4.46 -11.39
N ASP A 240 5.03 -3.22 -11.64
CA ASP A 240 5.97 -2.51 -10.77
C ASP A 240 5.38 -2.22 -9.39
N LEU A 241 4.11 -1.83 -9.32
CA LEU A 241 3.38 -1.67 -8.06
C LEU A 241 3.27 -2.99 -7.28
N TYR A 242 2.91 -4.07 -7.97
CA TYR A 242 2.84 -5.41 -7.36
C TYR A 242 4.19 -5.78 -6.74
N ARG A 243 5.28 -5.64 -7.51
CA ARG A 243 6.63 -5.95 -7.05
C ARG A 243 7.00 -5.13 -5.82
N GLU A 244 6.77 -3.81 -5.83
CA GLU A 244 7.08 -2.91 -4.71
C GLU A 244 6.29 -3.29 -3.45
N ARG A 245 5.00 -3.54 -3.57
CA ARG A 245 4.13 -3.89 -2.43
C ARG A 245 4.43 -5.27 -1.87
N ALA A 246 4.62 -6.26 -2.73
CA ALA A 246 5.00 -7.61 -2.31
C ALA A 246 6.31 -7.59 -1.50
N LEU A 247 7.31 -6.82 -1.96
CA LEU A 247 8.58 -6.66 -1.25
C LEU A 247 8.39 -5.94 0.10
N THR A 248 7.63 -4.83 0.11
CA THR A 248 7.36 -4.06 1.34
C THR A 248 6.66 -4.93 2.40
N ASN A 249 5.72 -5.79 2.00
CA ASN A 249 5.03 -6.70 2.91
C ASN A 249 5.98 -7.76 3.49
N VAL A 250 6.84 -8.36 2.66
CA VAL A 250 7.85 -9.31 3.16
C VAL A 250 8.80 -8.64 4.15
N LEU A 251 9.23 -7.40 3.87
CA LEU A 251 10.06 -6.63 4.79
C LEU A 251 9.33 -6.31 6.10
N SER A 252 8.05 -5.95 6.05
CA SER A 252 7.27 -5.63 7.26
C SER A 252 7.05 -6.84 8.17
N SER A 253 7.08 -8.05 7.61
CA SER A 253 6.92 -9.31 8.35
C SER A 253 8.25 -9.92 8.81
N SER A 254 9.39 -9.38 8.37
CA SER A 254 10.72 -9.85 8.80
C SER A 254 11.10 -9.26 10.15
N PRO A 255 11.59 -10.08 11.11
CA PRO A 255 12.03 -9.59 12.42
C PRO A 255 13.08 -8.47 12.35
N LEU A 256 13.93 -8.47 11.32
CA LEU A 256 14.94 -7.43 11.10
C LEU A 256 14.32 -6.13 10.59
N PHE A 257 13.48 -6.20 9.56
CA PHE A 257 13.04 -5.01 8.82
C PHE A 257 11.70 -4.44 9.31
N GLN A 258 10.93 -5.18 10.11
CA GLN A 258 9.67 -4.69 10.69
C GLN A 258 9.85 -3.44 11.57
N MET A 259 11.01 -3.27 12.18
CA MET A 259 11.34 -2.12 13.03
C MET A 259 11.60 -0.84 12.23
N LEU A 260 11.84 -0.94 10.92
CA LEU A 260 12.00 0.23 10.05
C LEU A 260 10.68 0.99 9.93
N PRO A 261 10.72 2.35 9.89
CA PRO A 261 9.57 3.14 9.48
C PRO A 261 9.06 2.70 8.09
N SER A 262 7.75 2.74 7.87
CA SER A 262 7.13 2.32 6.59
C SER A 262 7.78 3.01 5.38
N LYS A 263 8.05 4.31 5.48
CA LYS A 263 8.72 5.11 4.43
C LYS A 263 10.09 4.54 4.04
N ASP A 264 10.86 4.06 5.02
CA ASP A 264 12.20 3.54 4.78
C ASP A 264 12.15 2.11 4.21
N ARG A 265 11.17 1.29 4.64
CA ARG A 265 10.90 -0.01 4.00
C ARG A 265 10.54 0.14 2.52
N THR A 266 9.68 1.09 2.17
CA THR A 266 9.32 1.38 0.77
C THR A 266 10.53 1.82 -0.05
N ARG A 267 11.43 2.62 0.50
CA ARG A 267 12.68 3.03 -0.15
C ARG A 267 13.68 1.90 -0.31
N LEU A 268 13.67 0.96 0.64
CA LEU A 268 14.58 -0.18 0.65
C LEU A 268 14.12 -1.29 -0.32
N ALA A 269 12.81 -1.49 -0.47
CA ALA A 269 12.26 -2.58 -1.27
C ALA A 269 12.86 -2.71 -2.69
N PRO A 270 13.05 -1.62 -3.47
CA PRO A 270 13.65 -1.72 -4.81
C PRO A 270 15.11 -2.16 -4.84
N ARG A 271 15.83 -2.12 -3.71
CA ARG A 271 17.24 -2.51 -3.60
C ARG A 271 17.44 -4.02 -3.47
N PHE A 272 16.36 -4.74 -3.16
CA PHE A 272 16.40 -6.20 -3.13
C PHE A 272 16.31 -6.80 -4.53
N LYS A 273 17.13 -7.83 -4.76
CA LYS A 273 17.10 -8.65 -5.97
C LYS A 273 16.38 -9.96 -5.66
N LEU A 274 15.43 -10.35 -6.49
CA LEU A 274 14.79 -11.65 -6.40
C LEU A 274 15.77 -12.73 -6.87
N VAL A 275 15.92 -13.78 -6.08
CA VAL A 275 16.70 -15.00 -6.41
C VAL A 275 15.77 -16.18 -6.23
N GLU A 276 15.61 -16.97 -7.29
CA GLU A 276 14.80 -18.18 -7.29
C GLU A 276 15.74 -19.39 -7.22
N LEU A 277 15.41 -20.32 -6.34
CA LEU A 277 16.15 -21.58 -6.17
C LEU A 277 15.16 -22.75 -6.32
N GLY A 278 15.48 -23.66 -7.20
CA GLY A 278 14.84 -24.97 -7.24
C GLY A 278 15.22 -25.81 -6.04
N ARG A 279 14.41 -26.82 -5.73
CA ARG A 279 14.69 -27.77 -4.64
C ARG A 279 16.08 -28.36 -4.76
N GLY A 280 16.89 -28.26 -3.71
CA GLY A 280 18.28 -28.76 -3.64
C GLY A 280 19.33 -27.77 -4.15
N GLU A 281 18.96 -26.68 -4.79
CA GLU A 281 19.90 -25.64 -5.19
C GLU A 281 20.39 -24.84 -3.98
N SER A 282 21.63 -24.35 -4.08
CA SER A 282 22.28 -23.60 -2.99
C SER A 282 22.28 -22.12 -3.27
N ALA A 283 21.92 -21.31 -2.28
CA ALA A 283 22.09 -19.85 -2.31
C ALA A 283 23.58 -19.48 -2.29
N PHE A 284 24.37 -20.23 -1.54
CA PHE A 284 25.83 -20.18 -1.48
C PHE A 284 26.35 -21.41 -0.76
N ARG A 285 27.66 -21.69 -0.87
CA ARG A 285 28.34 -22.80 -0.24
C ARG A 285 29.34 -22.33 0.83
N GLU A 286 29.58 -23.17 1.81
CA GLU A 286 30.60 -22.97 2.84
C GLU A 286 31.97 -22.66 2.17
N GLY A 287 32.69 -21.68 2.70
CA GLY A 287 33.96 -21.19 2.17
C GLY A 287 33.87 -20.21 1.01
N GLU A 288 32.73 -20.01 0.37
CA GLU A 288 32.58 -19.03 -0.69
C GLU A 288 32.72 -17.59 -0.15
N PRO A 289 33.34 -16.66 -0.92
CA PRO A 289 33.35 -15.28 -0.55
C PRO A 289 31.95 -14.67 -0.73
N GLY A 290 31.59 -13.73 0.13
CA GLY A 290 30.34 -12.98 -0.02
C GLY A 290 29.75 -12.53 1.31
N SER A 291 29.11 -11.38 1.28
CA SER A 291 28.57 -10.67 2.45
C SER A 291 27.12 -10.20 2.26
N ALA A 292 26.48 -10.58 1.15
CA ALA A 292 25.04 -10.30 0.93
C ALA A 292 24.17 -11.00 1.99
N LEU A 293 23.08 -10.32 2.38
CA LEU A 293 22.03 -10.86 3.23
C LEU A 293 20.87 -11.36 2.36
N TYR A 294 20.25 -12.44 2.78
CA TYR A 294 19.09 -13.04 2.10
C TYR A 294 17.91 -13.14 3.05
N LEU A 295 16.74 -12.71 2.60
CA LEU A 295 15.46 -12.84 3.29
C LEU A 295 14.57 -13.83 2.53
N ILE A 296 13.98 -14.79 3.21
CA ILE A 296 13.12 -15.80 2.61
C ILE A 296 11.73 -15.21 2.37
N LYS A 297 11.38 -15.01 1.10
CA LYS A 297 10.05 -14.56 0.67
C LYS A 297 9.05 -15.72 0.65
N LYS A 298 9.49 -16.87 0.14
CA LYS A 298 8.68 -18.10 0.02
C LYS A 298 9.59 -19.32 0.08
N GLY A 299 9.07 -20.43 0.59
CA GLY A 299 9.80 -21.68 0.68
C GLY A 299 10.61 -21.83 1.98
N GLN A 300 11.52 -22.79 1.98
CA GLN A 300 12.31 -23.17 3.13
C GLN A 300 13.73 -23.55 2.71
N VAL A 301 14.72 -23.18 3.51
CA VAL A 301 16.12 -23.53 3.32
C VAL A 301 16.68 -24.29 4.52
N GLU A 302 17.70 -25.10 4.28
CA GLU A 302 18.50 -25.78 5.32
C GLU A 302 19.92 -25.23 5.32
N VAL A 303 20.42 -24.89 6.49
CA VAL A 303 21.78 -24.42 6.74
C VAL A 303 22.61 -25.63 7.21
N LYS A 304 23.69 -25.94 6.49
CA LYS A 304 24.59 -27.03 6.77
C LYS A 304 26.04 -26.57 6.87
N ALA A 305 26.78 -27.13 7.83
CA ALA A 305 28.23 -26.98 7.89
C ALA A 305 28.92 -28.32 7.83
N THR A 306 30.17 -28.32 7.37
CA THR A 306 31.01 -29.52 7.32
C THR A 306 31.82 -29.61 8.60
N LEU A 307 31.65 -30.72 9.34
CA LEU A 307 32.41 -30.99 10.52
C LEU A 307 33.09 -32.36 10.36
N ARG A 308 34.43 -32.39 10.41
CA ARG A 308 35.23 -33.62 10.24
C ARG A 308 34.92 -34.44 8.98
N GLY A 309 34.49 -33.75 7.90
CA GLY A 309 34.12 -34.40 6.63
C GLY A 309 32.64 -34.82 6.54
N GLU A 310 31.87 -34.71 7.62
CA GLU A 310 30.44 -34.98 7.62
C GLU A 310 29.61 -33.68 7.51
N SER A 311 28.47 -33.78 6.82
CA SER A 311 27.55 -32.66 6.67
C SER A 311 26.55 -32.62 7.81
N LEU A 312 26.63 -31.61 8.66
CA LEU A 312 25.74 -31.41 9.80
C LEU A 312 24.70 -30.32 9.50
N ALA A 313 23.41 -30.64 9.63
CA ALA A 313 22.33 -29.65 9.56
C ALA A 313 22.32 -28.82 10.85
N LEU A 314 22.49 -27.49 10.69
CA LEU A 314 22.54 -26.53 11.79
C LEU A 314 21.17 -25.90 12.06
N ALA A 315 20.42 -25.58 11.00
CA ALA A 315 19.12 -24.90 11.12
C ALA A 315 18.25 -25.12 9.87
N ARG A 316 16.94 -25.01 10.04
CA ARG A 316 15.98 -24.82 8.96
C ARG A 316 15.35 -23.47 9.12
N LEU A 317 15.32 -22.71 8.01
CA LEU A 317 14.79 -21.36 7.97
C LEU A 317 13.65 -21.29 6.95
N GLY A 318 12.57 -20.65 7.34
CA GLY A 318 11.37 -20.47 6.52
C GLY A 318 11.04 -19.03 6.22
N ARG A 319 9.85 -18.82 5.70
CA ARG A 319 9.34 -17.50 5.28
C ARG A 319 9.59 -16.43 6.35
N HIS A 320 9.98 -15.22 5.91
CA HIS A 320 10.30 -14.02 6.69
C HIS A 320 11.57 -14.10 7.54
N GLN A 321 12.24 -15.25 7.60
CA GLN A 321 13.54 -15.37 8.22
C GLN A 321 14.66 -15.00 7.23
N PHE A 322 15.80 -14.58 7.76
CA PHE A 322 16.96 -14.15 6.96
C PHE A 322 18.21 -14.97 7.31
N PHE A 323 19.20 -14.96 6.40
CA PHE A 323 20.50 -15.61 6.57
C PHE A 323 21.59 -14.87 5.80
N GLY A 324 22.87 -15.22 6.09
CA GLY A 324 24.04 -14.59 5.48
C GLY A 324 24.61 -13.45 6.33
N GLU A 325 24.04 -13.19 7.50
CA GLU A 325 24.46 -12.16 8.45
C GLU A 325 25.84 -12.39 9.04
N VAL A 326 26.27 -13.65 9.18
CA VAL A 326 27.57 -14.01 9.77
C VAL A 326 28.69 -13.36 8.97
N SER A 327 28.77 -13.64 7.66
CA SER A 327 29.80 -13.09 6.77
C SER A 327 29.70 -11.57 6.67
N PHE A 328 28.48 -11.01 6.69
CA PHE A 328 28.28 -9.55 6.68
C PHE A 328 28.85 -8.87 7.93
N LEU A 329 28.61 -9.45 9.12
CA LEU A 329 29.06 -8.87 10.39
C LEU A 329 30.54 -9.10 10.67
N THR A 330 31.09 -10.27 10.28
CA THR A 330 32.43 -10.70 10.65
C THR A 330 33.47 -10.50 9.55
N GLY A 331 33.05 -10.33 8.29
CA GLY A 331 33.94 -10.23 7.13
C GLY A 331 34.58 -11.56 6.70
N VAL A 332 34.22 -12.69 7.35
CA VAL A 332 34.76 -14.03 6.96
C VAL A 332 33.95 -14.61 5.80
N PRO A 333 34.52 -15.55 5.01
CA PRO A 333 33.78 -16.31 4.01
C PRO A 333 32.55 -17.01 4.61
N ARG A 334 31.63 -17.48 3.76
CA ARG A 334 30.44 -18.21 4.18
C ARG A 334 30.78 -19.36 5.13
N THR A 335 30.22 -19.36 6.31
CA THR A 335 30.51 -20.33 7.38
C THR A 335 29.67 -21.60 7.29
N ALA A 336 28.73 -21.66 6.33
CA ALA A 336 27.87 -22.80 6.09
C ALA A 336 27.36 -22.76 4.64
N THR A 337 26.89 -23.91 4.16
CA THR A 337 26.12 -24.04 2.92
C THR A 337 24.65 -23.85 3.22
N VAL A 338 23.94 -23.03 2.42
CA VAL A 338 22.50 -22.85 2.52
C VAL A 338 21.86 -23.34 1.22
N HIS A 339 20.99 -24.35 1.30
CA HIS A 339 20.30 -24.93 0.15
C HIS A 339 18.78 -24.98 0.36
N ALA A 340 18.04 -24.93 -0.73
CA ALA A 340 16.59 -24.95 -0.75
C ALA A 340 16.05 -26.38 -0.49
N LEU A 341 15.11 -26.51 0.44
CA LEU A 341 14.39 -27.77 0.71
C LEU A 341 13.21 -28.00 -0.24
N GLU A 342 12.72 -26.91 -0.84
CA GLU A 342 11.63 -26.84 -1.81
C GLU A 342 11.89 -25.64 -2.73
N ASP A 343 11.06 -25.42 -3.76
CA ASP A 343 11.16 -24.22 -4.61
C ASP A 343 11.03 -22.97 -3.75
N THR A 344 12.09 -22.18 -3.73
CA THR A 344 12.30 -21.10 -2.76
C THR A 344 12.59 -19.77 -3.46
N GLU A 345 11.91 -18.72 -3.02
CA GLU A 345 12.14 -17.35 -3.46
C GLU A 345 12.83 -16.56 -2.35
N LEU A 346 13.98 -15.99 -2.67
CA LEU A 346 14.81 -15.20 -1.77
C LEU A 346 14.88 -13.74 -2.23
N LEU A 347 14.93 -12.82 -1.28
CA LEU A 347 15.25 -11.42 -1.50
C LEU A 347 16.69 -11.18 -1.04
N LYS A 348 17.59 -10.94 -2.00
CA LYS A 348 19.00 -10.67 -1.75
C LYS A 348 19.23 -9.17 -1.68
N ILE A 349 19.92 -8.70 -0.63
CA ILE A 349 20.47 -7.35 -0.51
C ILE A 349 21.99 -7.41 -0.47
N GLU A 350 22.65 -6.60 -1.28
CA GLU A 350 24.10 -6.52 -1.32
C GLU A 350 24.67 -5.79 -0.09
N GLU A 351 25.93 -6.05 0.22
CA GLU A 351 26.61 -5.50 1.39
C GLU A 351 26.55 -3.97 1.44
N ASP A 352 26.87 -3.30 0.34
CA ASP A 352 26.94 -1.83 0.30
C ASP A 352 25.58 -1.19 0.62
N GLU A 353 24.50 -1.75 0.08
CA GLU A 353 23.14 -1.30 0.33
C GLU A 353 22.73 -1.51 1.81
N LEU A 354 23.09 -2.66 2.37
CA LEU A 354 22.82 -2.96 3.78
C LEU A 354 23.66 -2.07 4.70
N ARG A 355 24.92 -1.80 4.39
CA ARG A 355 25.80 -0.88 5.15
C ARG A 355 25.27 0.55 5.09
N GLU A 356 24.76 1.02 3.96
CA GLU A 356 24.11 2.31 3.84
C GLU A 356 22.88 2.39 4.74
N LEU A 357 22.04 1.35 4.74
CA LEU A 357 20.87 1.26 5.63
C LEU A 357 21.26 1.35 7.11
N LEU A 358 22.28 0.60 7.53
CA LEU A 358 22.75 0.59 8.92
C LEU A 358 23.34 1.93 9.37
N ARG A 359 23.93 2.71 8.46
CA ARG A 359 24.36 4.08 8.77
C ARG A 359 23.20 5.00 9.13
N HIS A 360 22.05 4.83 8.48
CA HIS A 360 20.82 5.62 8.76
C HIS A 360 20.02 5.05 9.94
N HIS A 361 20.15 3.75 10.21
CA HIS A 361 19.41 3.02 11.24
C HIS A 361 20.33 2.13 12.06
N PRO A 362 21.20 2.70 12.92
CA PRO A 362 22.21 1.93 13.67
C PRO A 362 21.64 0.80 14.53
N TYR A 363 20.42 0.97 15.06
CA TYR A 363 19.73 -0.05 15.87
C TYR A 363 19.52 -1.37 15.14
N LEU A 364 19.43 -1.36 13.79
CA LEU A 364 19.35 -2.60 13.01
C LEU A 364 20.64 -3.43 13.10
N GLY A 365 21.78 -2.77 13.28
CA GLY A 365 23.06 -3.45 13.53
C GLY A 365 23.05 -4.19 14.87
N GLU A 366 22.44 -3.61 15.90
CA GLU A 366 22.25 -4.26 17.19
C GLU A 366 21.34 -5.48 17.06
N VAL A 367 20.23 -5.34 16.33
CA VAL A 367 19.30 -6.45 16.06
C VAL A 367 19.98 -7.57 15.28
N LEU A 368 20.72 -7.26 14.21
CA LEU A 368 21.51 -8.26 13.47
C LEU A 368 22.52 -8.98 14.34
N THR A 369 23.22 -8.26 15.19
CA THR A 369 24.19 -8.81 16.14
C THR A 369 23.52 -9.73 17.14
N GLN A 370 22.34 -9.36 17.65
CA GLN A 370 21.60 -10.21 18.58
C GLN A 370 21.17 -11.52 17.89
N PHE A 371 20.62 -11.47 16.70
CA PHE A 371 20.27 -12.65 15.91
C PHE A 371 21.49 -13.56 15.63
N HIS A 372 22.65 -12.94 15.35
CA HIS A 372 23.88 -13.69 15.17
C HIS A 372 24.26 -14.43 16.46
N LEU A 373 24.24 -13.76 17.61
CA LEU A 373 24.57 -14.37 18.90
C LEU A 373 23.63 -15.53 19.25
N ASP A 374 22.32 -15.35 19.05
CA ASP A 374 21.32 -16.40 19.29
C ASP A 374 21.58 -17.65 18.41
N ARG A 375 21.98 -17.46 17.15
CA ARG A 375 22.35 -18.54 16.23
C ARG A 375 23.66 -19.22 16.60
N VAL A 376 24.64 -18.46 17.07
CA VAL A 376 25.91 -19.05 17.60
C VAL A 376 25.61 -19.98 18.76
N VAL A 377 24.74 -19.57 19.69
CA VAL A 377 24.33 -20.42 20.83
C VAL A 377 23.64 -21.69 20.35
N ALA A 378 22.64 -21.57 19.47
CA ALA A 378 21.91 -22.72 18.92
C ALA A 378 22.82 -23.66 18.13
N THR A 379 23.75 -23.12 17.35
CA THR A 379 24.77 -23.93 16.62
C THR A 379 25.68 -24.66 17.59
N ALA A 380 26.13 -24.01 18.67
CA ALA A 380 26.98 -24.66 19.69
C ALA A 380 26.26 -25.81 20.40
N GLU A 381 24.97 -25.70 20.66
CA GLU A 381 24.14 -26.76 21.22
C GLU A 381 24.02 -27.96 20.25
N THR A 382 23.77 -27.70 18.98
CA THR A 382 23.71 -28.73 17.92
C THR A 382 25.03 -29.46 17.79
N LEU A 383 26.16 -28.71 17.80
CA LEU A 383 27.50 -29.30 17.74
C LEU A 383 27.81 -30.18 18.98
N LYS A 384 27.43 -29.71 20.18
CA LYS A 384 27.59 -30.52 21.41
C LYS A 384 26.79 -31.82 21.36
N ALA A 385 25.56 -31.77 20.87
CA ALA A 385 24.71 -32.93 20.71
C ALA A 385 25.31 -33.94 19.71
N PHE A 386 25.82 -33.49 18.57
CA PHE A 386 26.50 -34.28 17.57
C PHE A 386 27.74 -34.99 18.14
N LEU A 387 28.65 -34.22 18.78
CA LEU A 387 29.87 -34.78 19.40
C LEU A 387 29.58 -35.74 20.54
N LYS A 388 28.48 -35.61 21.25
CA LYS A 388 28.03 -36.53 22.28
C LYS A 388 27.53 -37.84 21.67
N ALA A 389 26.80 -37.81 20.57
CA ALA A 389 26.31 -38.96 19.85
C ALA A 389 27.48 -39.81 19.28
N GLU A 390 28.45 -39.17 18.60
CA GLU A 390 29.66 -39.86 18.12
C GLU A 390 30.44 -40.56 19.24
N ARG A 391 30.52 -39.93 20.43
CA ARG A 391 31.24 -40.48 21.57
C ARG A 391 30.56 -41.73 22.14
N VAL A 392 29.23 -41.82 22.03
CA VAL A 392 28.46 -42.99 22.44
C VAL A 392 28.60 -44.13 21.42
N GLU A 393 28.57 -43.83 20.12
CA GLU A 393 28.77 -44.82 19.06
C GLU A 393 30.20 -45.36 19.06
N GLY A 394 31.22 -44.53 19.29
CA GLY A 394 32.62 -44.95 19.42
C GLY A 394 32.93 -45.76 20.70
N LEU A 395 32.04 -45.80 21.70
CA LEU A 395 32.13 -46.63 22.89
C LEU A 395 31.41 -47.99 22.71
N LEU A 396 30.58 -48.12 21.66
CA LEU A 396 29.81 -49.32 21.35
C LEU A 396 30.39 -50.13 20.18
N SER A 397 31.41 -49.58 19.49
CA SER A 397 32.23 -50.21 18.44
C SER A 397 33.56 -50.65 19.00
#